data_083863d56562ba701c4aec370f4ebf22
#
_entry.id   083863d56562ba701c4aec370f4ebf22
#
_cell.length_a   1.000
_cell.length_b   1.000
_cell.length_c   1.000
_cell.angle_alpha   90.00
_cell.angle_beta   90.00
_cell.angle_gamma   90.00
#
_symmetry.space_group_name_H-M   'P 1'
#
loop_
_entity.id
_entity.type
_entity.pdbx_description
1 polymer ?
#
loop_
_entity_poly.entity_id
_entity_poly.type
_entity_poly.pdbx_seq_one_letter_code
_entity_poly.pdbx_strand_id
1 'polypeptide(L)'
;MKSKKDTFFLNTELFCYPDTLLNKFIPQAWQLFIMKSFISEYKKKISFYTGESHKTYKKMTLLKNKLNEKPKLHGFVFFSFLQFCYNKENNLKIMEECLNKNYSIYLAREKIVIRNMSEFKKKKLDFFYFTKTNKALIKSIQKNFKY
;
A
#
# COMPACT_ATOMS: atom_id res chain seq x y z
N MET A 1 23.10 -3.61 -17.03
CA MET A 1 22.53 -2.30 -17.43
C MET A 1 21.08 -2.46 -17.85
N LYS A 2 20.18 -1.69 -17.24
CA LYS A 2 18.75 -1.77 -17.59
C LYS A 2 18.52 -1.09 -18.94
N SER A 3 17.65 -1.68 -19.77
CA SER A 3 17.24 -1.06 -21.02
C SER A 3 16.37 0.18 -20.74
N LYS A 4 16.25 1.08 -21.73
CA LYS A 4 15.35 2.25 -21.63
C LYS A 4 13.91 1.84 -21.36
N LYS A 5 13.47 0.69 -21.91
CA LYS A 5 12.12 0.15 -21.70
C LYS A 5 11.90 -0.25 -20.24
N ASP A 6 12.87 -0.94 -19.62
CA ASP A 6 12.78 -1.35 -18.22
C ASP A 6 12.74 -0.12 -17.29
N THR A 7 13.57 0.90 -17.60
CA THR A 7 13.57 2.16 -16.83
C THR A 7 12.21 2.87 -16.93
N PHE A 8 11.60 2.87 -18.12
CA PHE A 8 10.28 3.48 -18.32
C PHE A 8 9.23 2.81 -17.44
N PHE A 9 9.14 1.47 -17.45
CA PHE A 9 8.20 0.75 -16.61
C PHE A 9 8.42 1.02 -15.13
N LEU A 10 9.67 0.99 -14.66
CA LEU A 10 10.01 1.28 -13.28
C LEU A 10 9.58 2.69 -12.84
N ASN A 11 9.52 3.64 -13.79
CA ASN A 11 9.19 5.03 -13.50
C ASN A 11 7.68 5.33 -13.57
N THR A 12 6.88 4.49 -14.24
CA THR A 12 5.48 4.81 -14.51
C THR A 12 4.47 3.81 -13.94
N GLU A 13 4.85 2.54 -13.78
CA GLU A 13 3.91 1.49 -13.43
C GLU A 13 3.87 1.20 -11.94
N LEU A 14 2.66 1.15 -11.39
CA LEU A 14 2.42 0.81 -9.98
C LEU A 14 1.53 -0.41 -9.88
N PHE A 15 1.81 -1.24 -8.87
CA PHE A 15 0.91 -2.30 -8.44
C PHE A 15 -0.13 -1.69 -7.50
N CYS A 16 -1.41 -1.90 -7.80
CA CYS A 16 -2.51 -1.36 -7.01
C CYS A 16 -2.96 -2.39 -5.97
N TYR A 17 -3.05 -1.95 -4.72
CA TYR A 17 -3.35 -2.82 -3.59
C TYR A 17 -4.47 -2.20 -2.75
N PRO A 18 -5.75 -2.40 -3.17
CA PRO A 18 -6.88 -1.85 -2.43
C PRO A 18 -7.09 -2.56 -1.09
N ASP A 19 -7.80 -1.90 -0.19
CA ASP A 19 -8.11 -2.41 1.14
C ASP A 19 -9.39 -3.25 1.11
N THR A 20 -9.26 -4.56 1.15
CA THR A 20 -10.39 -5.48 1.11
C THR A 20 -11.28 -5.40 2.36
N LEU A 21 -10.71 -5.05 3.52
CA LEU A 21 -11.47 -4.92 4.76
C LEU A 21 -12.42 -3.73 4.73
N LEU A 22 -12.06 -2.69 3.98
CA LEU A 22 -12.87 -1.48 3.84
C LEU A 22 -13.99 -1.61 2.82
N ASN A 23 -14.08 -2.70 2.07
CA ASN A 23 -15.04 -2.84 0.98
C ASN A 23 -16.50 -2.62 1.40
N LYS A 24 -16.85 -2.92 2.64
CA LYS A 24 -18.22 -2.68 3.16
C LYS A 24 -18.53 -1.20 3.35
N PHE A 25 -17.50 -0.39 3.62
CA PHE A 25 -17.65 1.04 3.88
C PHE A 25 -17.32 1.87 2.65
N ILE A 26 -16.26 1.48 1.94
CA ILE A 26 -15.78 2.13 0.73
C ILE A 26 -15.61 1.03 -0.32
N PRO A 27 -16.58 0.86 -1.26
CA PRO A 27 -16.49 -0.18 -2.27
C PRO A 27 -15.20 -0.11 -3.07
N GLN A 28 -14.72 -1.26 -3.53
CA GLN A 28 -13.45 -1.35 -4.26
C GLN A 28 -13.38 -0.40 -5.45
N ALA A 29 -14.48 -0.24 -6.18
CA ALA A 29 -14.52 0.69 -7.32
C ALA A 29 -14.21 2.12 -6.91
N TRP A 30 -14.69 2.56 -5.76
CA TRP A 30 -14.42 3.89 -5.21
C TRP A 30 -12.98 4.02 -4.75
N GLN A 31 -12.46 2.98 -4.09
CA GLN A 31 -11.05 2.95 -3.70
C GLN A 31 -10.16 3.09 -4.93
N LEU A 32 -10.43 2.32 -5.97
CA LEU A 32 -9.65 2.36 -7.21
C LEU A 32 -9.72 3.74 -7.87
N PHE A 33 -10.88 4.38 -7.86
CA PHE A 33 -11.03 5.73 -8.40
C PHE A 33 -10.13 6.73 -7.65
N ILE A 34 -10.15 6.69 -6.31
CA ILE A 34 -9.34 7.57 -5.47
C ILE A 34 -7.85 7.29 -5.70
N MET A 35 -7.47 6.01 -5.77
CA MET A 35 -6.08 5.61 -5.98
C MET A 35 -5.58 6.08 -7.35
N LYS A 36 -6.36 5.86 -8.41
CA LYS A 36 -6.01 6.31 -9.76
C LYS A 36 -5.89 7.83 -9.85
N SER A 37 -6.82 8.55 -9.22
CA SER A 37 -6.78 10.03 -9.19
C SER A 37 -5.52 10.52 -8.50
N PHE A 38 -5.15 9.91 -7.38
CA PHE A 38 -3.95 10.30 -6.64
C PHE A 38 -2.68 10.08 -7.46
N ILE A 39 -2.50 8.88 -8.03
CA ILE A 39 -1.26 8.56 -8.75
C ILE A 39 -1.14 9.29 -10.08
N SER A 40 -2.27 9.71 -10.68
CA SER A 40 -2.24 10.47 -11.93
C SER A 40 -1.55 11.83 -11.76
N GLU A 41 -1.62 12.42 -10.57
CA GLU A 41 -0.90 13.65 -10.25
C GLU A 41 0.62 13.48 -10.38
N TYR A 42 1.11 12.25 -10.24
CA TYR A 42 2.52 11.89 -10.35
C TYR A 42 2.85 11.22 -11.68
N LYS A 43 1.92 11.26 -12.64
CA LYS A 43 2.05 10.62 -13.97
C LYS A 43 2.33 9.13 -13.88
N LYS A 44 1.67 8.44 -12.94
CA LYS A 44 1.79 6.99 -12.73
C LYS A 44 0.53 6.28 -13.19
N LYS A 45 0.68 5.00 -13.54
CA LYS A 45 -0.40 4.12 -14.03
C LYS A 45 -0.45 2.85 -13.20
N ILE A 46 -1.62 2.22 -13.16
CA ILE A 46 -1.78 0.90 -12.54
C ILE A 46 -1.51 -0.18 -13.57
N SER A 47 -0.59 -1.11 -13.28
CA SER A 47 -0.33 -2.28 -14.12
C SER A 47 -1.31 -3.41 -13.81
N PHE A 48 -1.49 -3.72 -12.53
CA PHE A 48 -2.42 -4.74 -12.07
C PHE A 48 -2.75 -4.49 -10.60
N TYR A 49 -3.77 -5.18 -10.12
CA TYR A 49 -4.22 -4.99 -8.75
C TYR A 49 -4.61 -6.33 -8.12
N THR A 50 -4.47 -6.40 -6.79
CA THR A 50 -4.97 -7.48 -5.95
C THR A 50 -5.09 -6.98 -4.51
N GLY A 51 -5.76 -7.75 -3.65
CA GLY A 51 -5.86 -7.43 -2.23
C GLY A 51 -5.78 -8.70 -1.40
N GLU A 52 -5.64 -8.54 -0.10
CA GLU A 52 -5.59 -9.67 0.84
C GLU A 52 -6.98 -10.28 1.05
N SER A 53 -7.02 -11.52 1.53
CA SER A 53 -8.23 -12.20 1.96
C SER A 53 -8.32 -12.19 3.50
N HIS A 54 -9.42 -12.75 4.04
CA HIS A 54 -9.57 -12.90 5.49
C HIS A 54 -8.46 -13.76 6.12
N LYS A 55 -7.83 -14.63 5.33
CA LYS A 55 -6.74 -15.50 5.80
C LYS A 55 -5.38 -14.84 5.72
N THR A 56 -5.21 -13.84 4.90
CA THR A 56 -3.89 -13.28 4.55
C THR A 56 -3.69 -11.82 4.96
N TYR A 57 -4.76 -11.11 5.33
CA TYR A 57 -4.68 -9.65 5.52
C TYR A 57 -3.77 -9.21 6.67
N LYS A 58 -3.72 -9.98 7.76
CA LYS A 58 -2.92 -9.58 8.93
C LYS A 58 -1.43 -9.52 8.62
N LYS A 59 -0.93 -10.51 7.91
CA LYS A 59 0.50 -10.61 7.56
C LYS A 59 0.79 -10.08 6.16
N MET A 60 -0.23 -9.63 5.44
CA MET A 60 -0.10 -9.15 4.06
C MET A 60 0.63 -10.17 3.17
N THR A 61 0.23 -11.43 3.27
CA THR A 61 0.91 -12.55 2.62
C THR A 61 0.96 -12.41 1.10
N LEU A 62 -0.14 -11.95 0.47
CA LEU A 62 -0.17 -11.77 -0.99
C LEU A 62 0.79 -10.68 -1.43
N LEU A 63 0.90 -9.60 -0.65
CA LEU A 63 1.87 -8.54 -0.93
C LEU A 63 3.30 -9.06 -0.81
N LYS A 64 3.59 -9.83 0.24
CA LYS A 64 4.92 -10.43 0.42
C LYS A 64 5.28 -11.35 -0.74
N ASN A 65 4.33 -12.17 -1.20
CA ASN A 65 4.53 -13.04 -2.35
C ASN A 65 4.84 -12.22 -3.61
N LYS A 66 4.13 -11.10 -3.78
CA LYS A 66 4.38 -10.22 -4.93
C LYS A 66 5.78 -9.60 -4.88
N LEU A 67 6.21 -9.18 -3.70
CA LEU A 67 7.57 -8.65 -3.50
C LEU A 67 8.64 -9.72 -3.83
N ASN A 68 8.38 -10.97 -3.47
CA ASN A 68 9.30 -12.08 -3.75
C ASN A 68 9.42 -12.38 -5.25
N GLU A 69 8.39 -12.07 -6.04
CA GLU A 69 8.44 -12.19 -7.50
C GLU A 69 9.34 -11.14 -8.13
N LYS A 70 9.74 -10.12 -7.38
CA LYS A 70 10.58 -9.00 -7.83
C LYS A 70 10.02 -8.34 -9.09
N PRO A 71 8.76 -7.86 -9.07
CA PRO A 71 8.16 -7.28 -10.27
C PRO A 71 8.89 -6.02 -10.71
N LYS A 72 8.94 -5.82 -12.02
CA LYS A 72 9.55 -4.61 -12.62
C LYS A 72 8.53 -3.48 -12.60
N LEU A 73 8.46 -2.78 -11.49
CA LEU A 73 7.50 -1.71 -11.24
C LEU A 73 8.20 -0.53 -10.57
N HIS A 74 7.59 0.65 -10.70
CA HIS A 74 8.02 1.82 -9.93
C HIS A 74 7.75 1.61 -8.43
N GLY A 75 6.61 1.00 -8.08
CA GLY A 75 6.24 0.79 -6.70
C GLY A 75 4.81 0.29 -6.54
N PHE A 76 4.25 0.58 -5.39
CA PHE A 76 2.92 0.13 -4.98
C PHE A 76 2.07 1.31 -4.55
N VAL A 77 0.77 1.26 -4.89
CA VAL A 77 -0.20 2.21 -4.38
C VAL A 77 -1.19 1.45 -3.49
N PHE A 78 -1.35 1.93 -2.27
CA PHE A 78 -2.30 1.43 -1.27
C PHE A 78 -3.40 2.45 -1.09
N PHE A 79 -4.60 1.98 -0.75
CA PHE A 79 -5.69 2.91 -0.50
C PHE A 79 -5.39 3.80 0.70
N SER A 80 -4.92 3.19 1.81
CA SER A 80 -4.66 3.92 3.06
C SER A 80 -3.61 3.22 3.90
N PHE A 81 -2.96 3.98 4.76
CA PHE A 81 -2.08 3.43 5.78
C PHE A 81 -2.82 2.46 6.73
N LEU A 82 -4.13 2.56 6.83
CA LEU A 82 -4.95 1.61 7.62
C LEU A 82 -4.62 0.16 7.30
N GLN A 83 -4.29 -0.15 6.05
CA GLN A 83 -3.99 -1.52 5.62
C GLN A 83 -2.81 -2.11 6.39
N PHE A 84 -1.90 -1.28 6.84
CA PHE A 84 -0.72 -1.69 7.60
C PHE A 84 -1.00 -1.78 9.11
N CYS A 85 -2.17 -1.34 9.56
CA CYS A 85 -2.54 -1.27 10.98
C CYS A 85 -3.35 -2.46 11.47
N TYR A 86 -3.74 -3.38 10.59
CA TYR A 86 -4.59 -4.52 10.96
C TYR A 86 -3.84 -5.62 11.70
N ASN A 87 -2.54 -5.52 11.77
CA ASN A 87 -1.69 -6.38 12.61
C ASN A 87 -1.39 -5.61 13.91
N LYS A 88 -1.33 -6.34 15.05
CA LYS A 88 -1.04 -5.73 16.36
C LYS A 88 0.24 -4.89 16.38
N GLU A 89 1.26 -5.36 15.65
CA GLU A 89 2.58 -4.72 15.62
C GLU A 89 2.77 -3.81 14.42
N ASN A 90 1.74 -3.60 13.61
CA ASN A 90 1.78 -2.93 12.32
C ASN A 90 2.70 -3.65 11.33
N ASN A 91 2.42 -3.49 10.05
CA ASN A 91 3.23 -4.07 8.99
C ASN A 91 4.28 -3.08 8.47
N LEU A 92 4.89 -2.29 9.37
CA LEU A 92 5.92 -1.32 8.99
C LEU A 92 7.15 -1.99 8.37
N LYS A 93 7.45 -3.20 8.83
CA LYS A 93 8.57 -3.98 8.25
C LYS A 93 8.38 -4.28 6.77
N ILE A 94 7.14 -4.52 6.35
CA ILE A 94 6.88 -4.79 4.94
C ILE A 94 7.01 -3.51 4.10
N MET A 95 6.69 -2.35 4.67
CA MET A 95 6.98 -1.08 4.02
C MET A 95 8.48 -0.90 3.82
N GLU A 96 9.29 -1.20 4.86
CA GLU A 96 10.74 -1.16 4.76
C GLU A 96 11.25 -2.11 3.68
N GLU A 97 10.68 -3.32 3.59
CA GLU A 97 11.04 -4.30 2.57
C GLU A 97 10.77 -3.76 1.16
N CYS A 98 9.62 -3.12 0.94
CA CYS A 98 9.31 -2.48 -0.33
C CYS A 98 10.38 -1.45 -0.71
N LEU A 99 10.72 -0.57 0.24
CA LEU A 99 11.68 0.50 0.01
C LEU A 99 13.10 -0.02 -0.21
N ASN A 100 13.50 -1.05 0.55
CA ASN A 100 14.82 -1.66 0.39
C ASN A 100 14.98 -2.37 -0.96
N LYS A 101 13.87 -2.78 -1.57
CA LYS A 101 13.86 -3.35 -2.92
C LYS A 101 13.67 -2.29 -3.99
N ASN A 102 13.80 -1.02 -3.63
CA ASN A 102 13.69 0.15 -4.51
C ASN A 102 12.29 0.40 -5.08
N TYR A 103 11.25 -0.04 -4.37
CA TYR A 103 9.87 0.30 -4.72
C TYR A 103 9.42 1.51 -3.92
N SER A 104 8.76 2.46 -4.58
CA SER A 104 8.11 3.57 -3.91
C SER A 104 6.73 3.17 -3.38
N ILE A 105 6.27 3.85 -2.34
CA ILE A 105 4.97 3.60 -1.71
C ILE A 105 4.10 4.84 -1.84
N TYR A 106 2.88 4.65 -2.34
CA TYR A 106 1.87 5.70 -2.48
C TYR A 106 0.69 5.36 -1.58
N LEU A 107 0.32 6.28 -0.69
CA LEU A 107 -0.83 6.12 0.21
C LEU A 107 -1.89 7.14 -0.20
N ALA A 108 -2.92 6.66 -0.90
CA ALA A 108 -3.86 7.55 -1.61
C ALA A 108 -4.73 8.39 -0.68
N ARG A 109 -5.33 7.78 0.36
CA ARG A 109 -6.20 8.48 1.29
C ARG A 109 -5.46 9.60 2.05
N GLU A 110 -4.25 9.31 2.49
CA GLU A 110 -3.41 10.26 3.22
C GLU A 110 -2.64 11.21 2.30
N LYS A 111 -2.62 10.95 1.01
CA LYS A 111 -1.87 11.71 0.00
C LYS A 111 -0.37 11.78 0.31
N ILE A 112 0.20 10.63 0.68
CA ILE A 112 1.60 10.49 1.05
C ILE A 112 2.32 9.66 0.00
N VAL A 113 3.54 10.10 -0.37
CA VAL A 113 4.45 9.32 -1.22
C VAL A 113 5.75 9.11 -0.45
N ILE A 114 6.20 7.86 -0.37
CA ILE A 114 7.46 7.50 0.29
C ILE A 114 8.33 6.82 -0.76
N ARG A 115 9.47 7.44 -1.09
CA ARG A 115 10.35 7.00 -2.17
C ARG A 115 11.56 6.22 -1.68
N ASN A 116 11.94 6.40 -0.41
CA ASN A 116 13.16 5.80 0.13
C ASN A 116 13.09 5.73 1.66
N MET A 117 14.09 5.08 2.25
CA MET A 117 14.15 4.89 3.72
C MET A 117 14.26 6.21 4.48
N SER A 118 14.91 7.21 3.91
CA SER A 118 15.04 8.53 4.56
C SER A 118 13.66 9.17 4.74
N GLU A 119 12.83 9.15 3.70
CA GLU A 119 11.45 9.66 3.76
C GLU A 119 10.59 8.84 4.74
N PHE A 120 10.78 7.52 4.75
CA PHE A 120 10.07 6.62 5.67
C PHE A 120 10.38 6.96 7.12
N LYS A 121 11.65 7.15 7.45
CA LYS A 121 12.06 7.49 8.83
C LYS A 121 11.42 8.78 9.32
N LYS A 122 11.26 9.76 8.44
CA LYS A 122 10.58 11.01 8.76
C LYS A 122 9.09 10.82 9.06
N LYS A 123 8.47 9.79 8.50
CA LYS A 123 7.04 9.48 8.68
C LYS A 123 6.75 8.51 9.83
N LYS A 124 7.77 7.87 10.39
CA LYS A 124 7.56 6.86 11.45
C LYS A 124 6.74 7.36 12.62
N LEU A 125 7.00 8.57 13.08
CA LEU A 125 6.28 9.15 14.21
C LEU A 125 4.82 9.42 13.85
N ASP A 126 4.57 9.93 12.64
CA ASP A 126 3.21 10.16 12.14
C ASP A 126 2.43 8.85 12.06
N PHE A 127 3.07 7.78 11.59
CA PHE A 127 2.44 6.45 11.50
C PHE A 127 2.12 5.89 12.89
N PHE A 128 3.01 6.08 13.84
CA PHE A 128 2.78 5.68 15.23
C PHE A 128 1.54 6.38 15.80
N TYR A 129 1.47 7.70 15.67
CA TYR A 129 0.32 8.48 16.14
C TYR A 129 -0.96 8.12 15.38
N PHE A 130 -0.87 7.91 14.08
CA PHE A 130 -2.01 7.48 13.28
C PHE A 130 -2.62 6.20 13.82
N THR A 131 -1.80 5.18 14.06
CA THR A 131 -2.25 3.89 14.59
C THR A 131 -2.92 4.06 15.95
N LYS A 132 -2.29 4.82 16.83
CA LYS A 132 -2.80 5.08 18.18
C LYS A 132 -4.13 5.83 18.16
N THR A 133 -4.23 6.86 17.34
CA THR A 133 -5.41 7.72 17.23
C THR A 133 -6.60 6.98 16.59
N ASN A 134 -6.33 6.07 15.66
CA ASN A 134 -7.35 5.35 14.90
C ASN A 134 -7.65 3.93 15.42
N LYS A 135 -7.22 3.62 16.64
CA LYS A 135 -7.36 2.28 17.21
C LYS A 135 -8.79 1.75 17.21
N ALA A 136 -9.75 2.60 17.58
CA ALA A 136 -11.18 2.24 17.61
C ALA A 136 -11.72 1.98 16.20
N LEU A 137 -11.33 2.82 15.24
CA LEU A 137 -11.71 2.65 13.84
C LEU A 137 -11.16 1.34 13.27
N ILE A 138 -9.89 1.05 13.53
CA ILE A 138 -9.22 -0.18 13.08
C ILE A 138 -9.96 -1.41 13.61
N LYS A 139 -10.29 -1.43 14.89
CA LYS A 139 -11.06 -2.52 15.50
C LYS A 139 -12.44 -2.67 14.86
N SER A 140 -13.12 -1.55 14.61
CA SER A 140 -14.44 -1.54 13.98
C SER A 140 -14.39 -2.14 12.57
N ILE A 141 -13.40 -1.78 11.78
CA ILE A 141 -13.20 -2.31 10.43
C ILE A 141 -12.97 -3.81 10.47
N GLN A 142 -12.07 -4.28 11.33
CA GLN A 142 -11.74 -5.71 11.46
C GLN A 142 -12.95 -6.53 11.91
N LYS A 143 -13.77 -5.98 12.81
CA LYS A 143 -14.97 -6.64 13.33
C LYS A 143 -15.97 -6.97 12.22
N ASN A 144 -16.05 -6.15 11.20
CA ASN A 144 -16.97 -6.32 10.07
C ASN A 144 -16.43 -7.20 8.97
N PHE A 145 -15.16 -7.63 9.06
CA PHE A 145 -14.52 -8.52 8.10
C PHE A 145 -14.68 -9.96 8.57
N LYS A 146 -15.86 -10.53 8.29
CA LYS A 146 -16.22 -11.90 8.70
C LYS A 146 -16.35 -12.81 7.48
N TYR A 147 -15.87 -14.04 7.66
CA TYR A 147 -16.03 -15.14 6.71
C TYR A 147 -16.44 -16.40 7.42
#